data_63bdc0e2c39587391e0f8c58dd8f052b
#
_entry.id   63bdc0e2c39587391e0f8c58dd8f052b
#
_cell.length_a   1.000
_cell.length_b   1.000
_cell.length_c   1.000
_cell.angle_alpha   90.00
_cell.angle_beta   90.00
_cell.angle_gamma   90.00
#
_symmetry.space_group_name_H-M   'P 1'
#
loop_
_entity.id
_entity.type
_entity.pdbx_description
1 polymer ?
#
loop_
_entity_poly.entity_id
_entity_poly.type
_entity_poly.pdbx_seq_one_letter_code
_entity_poly.pdbx_strand_id
1 'polypeptide(L)'
;MKIQDIGTVNHLIGELNDMKELVAHVNQADPADCELYIKLPGDSSIRISSEGAASTHYQGFSASSDFLCRLHRLAVEELDARRRGLIDSLAALGVDAEA
;
A
#
# COMPACT_ATOMS: atom_id res chain seq x y z
N MET A 1 -11.03 20.09 -20.32
CA MET A 1 -9.62 19.83 -19.95
C MET A 1 -8.69 20.65 -20.84
N LYS A 2 -7.73 21.30 -20.24
CA LYS A 2 -6.76 22.10 -20.98
C LYS A 2 -5.61 21.25 -21.48
N ILE A 3 -4.92 21.69 -22.52
CA ILE A 3 -3.77 20.94 -23.08
C ILE A 3 -2.70 20.71 -22.00
N GLN A 4 -2.46 21.70 -21.16
CA GLN A 4 -1.48 21.59 -20.08
C GLN A 4 -1.85 20.54 -19.01
N ASP A 5 -3.11 20.09 -18.96
CA ASP A 5 -3.56 19.07 -18.02
C ASP A 5 -3.28 17.64 -18.50
N ILE A 6 -2.91 17.46 -19.78
CA ILE A 6 -2.69 16.13 -20.36
C ILE A 6 -1.58 15.37 -19.62
N GLY A 7 -0.47 16.03 -19.34
CA GLY A 7 0.63 15.43 -18.61
C GLY A 7 0.23 15.02 -17.20
N THR A 8 -0.53 15.88 -16.50
CA THR A 8 -1.06 15.58 -15.17
C THR A 8 -2.02 14.41 -15.21
N VAL A 9 -2.93 14.36 -16.19
CA VAL A 9 -3.87 13.26 -16.36
C VAL A 9 -3.13 11.94 -16.57
N ASN A 10 -2.14 11.93 -17.46
CA ASN A 10 -1.35 10.72 -17.74
C ASN A 10 -0.60 10.24 -16.49
N HIS A 11 -0.04 11.16 -15.73
CA HIS A 11 0.63 10.82 -14.46
C HIS A 11 -0.33 10.20 -13.45
N LEU A 12 -1.51 10.79 -13.29
CA LEU A 12 -2.53 10.29 -12.37
C LEU A 12 -3.06 8.91 -12.80
N ILE A 13 -3.25 8.69 -14.10
CA ILE A 13 -3.66 7.38 -14.62
C ILE A 13 -2.60 6.33 -14.31
N GLY A 14 -1.33 6.65 -14.50
CA GLY A 14 -0.23 5.75 -14.15
C GLY A 14 -0.22 5.39 -12.68
N GLU A 15 -0.36 6.39 -11.80
CA GLU A 15 -0.45 6.15 -10.36
C GLU A 15 -1.67 5.31 -9.99
N LEU A 16 -2.82 5.59 -10.63
CA LEU A 16 -4.04 4.81 -10.36
C LEU A 16 -3.87 3.36 -10.74
N ASN A 17 -3.25 3.06 -11.87
CA ASN A 17 -2.99 1.69 -12.29
C ASN A 17 -2.06 0.99 -11.32
N ASP A 18 -1.03 1.67 -10.84
CA ASP A 18 -0.11 1.12 -9.83
C ASP A 18 -0.85 0.82 -8.53
N MET A 19 -1.74 1.71 -8.09
CA MET A 19 -2.54 1.49 -6.88
C MET A 19 -3.50 0.31 -7.04
N LYS A 20 -4.12 0.16 -8.21
CA LYS A 20 -4.99 -0.99 -8.48
C LYS A 20 -4.24 -2.31 -8.38
N GLU A 21 -3.04 -2.36 -8.92
CA GLU A 21 -2.19 -3.55 -8.82
C GLU A 21 -1.80 -3.85 -7.38
N LEU A 22 -1.40 -2.82 -6.63
CA LEU A 22 -1.03 -2.99 -5.23
C LEU A 22 -2.21 -3.47 -4.39
N VAL A 23 -3.40 -2.90 -4.57
CA VAL A 23 -4.60 -3.33 -3.85
C VAL A 23 -4.90 -4.79 -4.15
N ALA A 24 -4.87 -5.19 -5.42
CA ALA A 24 -5.12 -6.58 -5.80
C ALA A 24 -4.09 -7.53 -5.18
N HIS A 25 -2.82 -7.15 -5.20
CA HIS A 25 -1.73 -7.93 -4.63
C HIS A 25 -1.90 -8.15 -3.13
N VAL A 26 -2.17 -7.06 -2.40
CA VAL A 26 -2.32 -7.10 -0.95
C VAL A 26 -3.57 -7.88 -0.56
N ASN A 27 -4.67 -7.72 -1.31
CA ASN A 27 -5.90 -8.46 -1.04
C ASN A 27 -5.77 -9.97 -1.22
N GLN A 28 -4.89 -10.41 -2.11
CA GLN A 28 -4.66 -11.84 -2.36
C GLN A 28 -3.71 -12.46 -1.33
N ALA A 29 -2.95 -11.66 -0.60
CA ALA A 29 -2.00 -12.17 0.37
C ALA A 29 -2.72 -12.65 1.63
N ASP A 30 -2.24 -13.78 2.19
CA ASP A 30 -2.70 -14.25 3.49
C ASP A 30 -2.09 -13.34 4.57
N PRO A 31 -2.90 -12.68 5.41
CA PRO A 31 -2.35 -11.84 6.47
C PRO A 31 -1.35 -12.54 7.38
N ALA A 32 -1.52 -13.84 7.63
CA ALA A 32 -0.61 -14.61 8.48
C ALA A 32 0.79 -14.73 7.89
N ASP A 33 0.92 -14.62 6.57
CA ASP A 33 2.20 -14.68 5.87
C ASP A 33 2.82 -13.31 5.63
N CYS A 34 2.12 -12.24 6.01
CA CYS A 34 2.62 -10.89 5.82
C CYS A 34 3.66 -10.54 6.88
N GLU A 35 4.61 -9.69 6.50
CA GLU A 35 5.63 -9.18 7.38
C GLU A 35 5.66 -7.66 7.27
N LEU A 36 5.96 -7.00 8.37
CA LEU A 36 6.16 -5.56 8.39
C LEU A 36 7.60 -5.27 8.75
N TYR A 37 8.24 -4.41 7.96
CA TYR A 37 9.58 -3.92 8.23
C TYR A 37 9.50 -2.43 8.51
N ILE A 38 9.99 -2.03 9.68
CA ILE A 38 10.08 -0.61 10.02
C ILE A 38 11.54 -0.23 9.95
N LYS A 39 11.89 0.62 8.99
CA LYS A 39 13.25 1.14 8.87
C LYS A 39 13.39 2.37 9.77
N LEU A 40 14.34 2.30 10.67
CA LEU A 40 14.62 3.39 11.60
C LEU A 40 15.81 4.23 11.08
N PRO A 41 15.94 5.48 11.56
CA PRO A 41 17.14 6.27 11.25
C PRO A 41 18.42 5.52 11.61
N GLY A 42 19.41 5.53 10.73
CA GLY A 42 20.72 4.87 10.96
C GLY A 42 20.65 3.38 10.73
N ASP A 43 20.48 2.84 9.65
CA ASP A 43 20.65 1.44 9.20
C ASP A 43 19.99 0.35 10.06
N SER A 44 19.18 0.69 11.05
CA SER A 44 18.45 -0.31 11.82
C SER A 44 17.06 -0.52 11.26
N SER A 45 16.54 -1.74 11.45
CA SER A 45 15.17 -2.07 11.05
C SER A 45 14.57 -3.07 12.02
N ILE A 46 13.25 -3.02 12.13
CA ILE A 46 12.48 -3.94 12.98
C ILE A 46 11.60 -4.79 12.07
N ARG A 47 11.66 -6.10 12.26
CA ARG A 47 10.80 -7.05 11.56
C ARG A 47 9.67 -7.50 12.48
N ILE A 48 8.46 -7.40 11.98
CA ILE A 48 7.26 -7.87 12.68
C ILE A 48 6.63 -8.96 11.81
N SER A 49 6.58 -10.18 12.32
CA SER A 49 6.02 -11.32 11.58
C SER A 49 5.48 -12.36 12.54
N SER A 50 4.79 -13.37 12.03
CA SER A 50 4.30 -14.49 12.83
C SER A 50 5.44 -15.31 13.43
N GLU A 51 6.59 -15.33 12.77
CA GLU A 51 7.78 -16.08 13.22
C GLU A 51 8.69 -15.25 14.12
N GLY A 52 8.42 -13.95 14.24
CA GLY A 52 9.23 -13.05 15.03
C GLY A 52 10.61 -12.81 14.42
N ALA A 53 11.58 -12.52 15.27
CA ALA A 53 12.97 -12.30 14.88
C ALA A 53 13.70 -13.64 14.75
N ALA A 54 13.25 -14.50 13.84
CA ALA A 54 13.86 -15.81 13.62
C ALA A 54 15.29 -15.68 13.05
N SER A 55 15.62 -14.54 12.46
CA SER A 55 16.94 -14.25 11.93
C SER A 55 17.72 -13.41 12.92
N THR A 56 19.01 -13.73 13.11
CA THR A 56 19.92 -12.96 13.95
C THR A 56 20.25 -11.59 13.35
N HIS A 57 19.86 -11.34 12.10
CA HIS A 57 20.18 -10.10 11.40
C HIS A 57 19.18 -8.98 11.66
N TYR A 58 18.00 -9.30 12.21
CA TYR A 58 16.95 -8.33 12.43
C TYR A 58 16.47 -8.35 13.87
N GLN A 59 16.24 -7.16 14.41
CA GLN A 59 15.47 -7.04 15.63
C GLN A 59 14.00 -7.07 15.28
N GLY A 60 13.19 -7.62 16.18
CA GLY A 60 11.77 -7.69 15.92
C GLY A 60 11.05 -8.47 17.00
N PHE A 61 9.78 -8.66 16.78
CA PHE A 61 8.95 -9.44 17.70
C PHE A 61 7.95 -10.28 16.91
N SER A 62 7.50 -11.35 17.57
CA SER A 62 6.45 -12.20 17.02
C SER A 62 5.09 -11.52 17.19
N ALA A 63 4.35 -11.41 16.11
CA ALA A 63 3.03 -10.80 16.10
C ALA A 63 1.96 -11.90 16.08
N SER A 64 0.86 -11.65 16.77
CA SER A 64 -0.30 -12.55 16.70
C SER A 64 -0.95 -12.44 15.31
N SER A 65 -1.67 -13.50 14.92
CA SER A 65 -2.42 -13.46 13.67
C SER A 65 -3.46 -12.34 13.66
N ASP A 66 -4.03 -12.02 14.80
CA ASP A 66 -4.99 -10.91 14.92
C ASP A 66 -4.32 -9.56 14.63
N PHE A 67 -3.12 -9.35 15.13
CA PHE A 67 -2.35 -8.13 14.87
C PHE A 67 -2.00 -8.03 13.37
N LEU A 68 -1.53 -9.11 12.77
CA LEU A 68 -1.19 -9.14 11.35
C LEU A 68 -2.42 -8.90 10.47
N CYS A 69 -3.57 -9.46 10.84
CA CYS A 69 -4.83 -9.20 10.14
C CYS A 69 -5.22 -7.73 10.19
N ARG A 70 -5.02 -7.09 11.35
CA ARG A 70 -5.31 -5.65 11.50
C ARG A 70 -4.36 -4.80 10.67
N LEU A 71 -3.08 -5.13 10.64
CA LEU A 71 -2.11 -4.44 9.79
C LEU A 71 -2.45 -4.58 8.32
N HIS A 72 -2.79 -5.79 7.90
CA HIS A 72 -3.19 -6.07 6.53
C HIS A 72 -4.42 -5.24 6.16
N ARG A 73 -5.43 -5.20 7.02
CA ARG A 73 -6.65 -4.41 6.79
C ARG A 73 -6.34 -2.92 6.67
N LEU A 74 -5.49 -2.40 7.56
CA LEU A 74 -5.09 -0.99 7.49
C LEU A 74 -4.36 -0.66 6.19
N ALA A 75 -3.49 -1.56 5.74
CA ALA A 75 -2.78 -1.37 4.47
C ALA A 75 -3.77 -1.35 3.29
N VAL A 76 -4.72 -2.28 3.27
CA VAL A 76 -5.73 -2.33 2.21
C VAL A 76 -6.59 -1.07 2.22
N GLU A 77 -7.04 -0.65 3.40
CA GLU A 77 -7.86 0.57 3.53
C GLU A 77 -7.11 1.81 3.06
N GLU A 78 -5.84 1.95 3.42
CA GLU A 78 -5.02 3.10 3.01
C GLU A 78 -4.80 3.11 1.50
N LEU A 79 -4.46 1.97 0.92
CA LEU A 79 -4.26 1.87 -0.52
C LEU A 79 -5.55 2.16 -1.28
N ASP A 80 -6.68 1.65 -0.79
CA ASP A 80 -7.98 1.90 -1.42
C ASP A 80 -8.39 3.37 -1.31
N ALA A 81 -8.09 4.02 -0.18
CA ALA A 81 -8.35 5.45 -0.01
C ALA A 81 -7.52 6.27 -1.00
N ARG A 82 -6.26 5.90 -1.24
CA ARG A 82 -5.41 6.56 -2.23
C ARG A 82 -5.93 6.36 -3.64
N ARG A 83 -6.40 5.15 -3.94
CA ARG A 83 -7.02 4.85 -5.23
C ARG A 83 -8.23 5.74 -5.49
N ARG A 84 -9.12 5.86 -4.50
CA ARG A 84 -10.30 6.73 -4.61
C ARG A 84 -9.92 8.19 -4.77
N GLY A 85 -8.91 8.65 -4.04
CA GLY A 85 -8.41 10.02 -4.17
C GLY A 85 -7.90 10.32 -5.57
N LEU A 86 -7.23 9.37 -6.21
CA LEU A 86 -6.78 9.52 -7.59
C LEU A 86 -7.96 9.58 -8.57
N ILE A 87 -8.98 8.74 -8.36
CA ILE A 87 -10.20 8.79 -9.17
C ILE A 87 -10.89 10.16 -9.04
N ASP A 88 -10.99 10.67 -7.82
CA ASP A 88 -11.58 11.99 -7.57
C ASP A 88 -10.77 13.12 -8.22
N SER A 89 -9.45 13.04 -8.16
CA SER A 89 -8.58 14.01 -8.83
C SER A 89 -8.74 13.98 -10.34
N LEU A 90 -8.88 12.80 -10.93
CA LEU A 90 -9.14 12.66 -12.35
C LEU A 90 -10.52 13.19 -12.73
N ALA A 91 -11.53 12.92 -11.91
CA ALA A 91 -12.88 13.44 -12.13
C ALA A 91 -12.89 14.97 -12.12
N ALA A 92 -12.11 15.61 -11.24
CA ALA A 92 -11.98 17.06 -11.20
C ALA A 92 -11.37 17.62 -12.48
N LEU A 93 -10.61 16.82 -13.21
CA LEU A 93 -10.04 17.18 -14.51
C LEU A 93 -10.92 16.73 -15.70
N GLY A 94 -12.12 16.23 -15.43
CA GLY A 94 -13.07 15.81 -16.44
C GLY A 94 -12.86 14.38 -16.96
N VAL A 95 -12.08 13.57 -16.22
CA VAL A 95 -11.79 12.19 -16.61
C VAL A 95 -12.56 11.22 -15.70
N ASP A 96 -13.41 10.38 -16.32
CA ASP A 96 -14.09 9.31 -15.61
C ASP A 96 -13.17 8.09 -15.59
N ALA A 97 -12.65 7.76 -14.40
CA ALA A 97 -11.70 6.67 -14.23
C ALA A 97 -12.25 5.55 -13.35
N GLU A 98 -13.54 5.55 -13.07
CA GLU A 98 -14.16 4.45 -12.34
C GLU A 98 -14.08 3.16 -13.14
N ALA A 99 -13.56 2.15 -12.52
CA ALA A 99 -13.42 0.83 -13.11
C ALA A 99 -14.07 -0.22 -12.24
#